data_397b4f4fd2477928016212050c11150b
#
_entry.id   397b4f4fd2477928016212050c11150b
#
_cell.length_a   1.000
_cell.length_b   1.000
_cell.length_c   1.000
_cell.angle_alpha   90.00
_cell.angle_beta   90.00
_cell.angle_gamma   90.00
#
_symmetry.space_group_name_H-M   'P 1'
#
loop_
_entity.id
_entity.type
_entity.pdbx_description
1 polymer ?
#
loop_
_entity_poly.entity_id
_entity_poly.type
_entity_poly.pdbx_seq_one_letter_code
_entity_poly.pdbx_strand_id
1 'polypeptide(L)'
;GRTSHSAIMARSLEIPAVVGCAGIMEQASQGDLLILDAVEGQVILNPTPEQVKEYEAKAEAFKAEKEALKVLKDAKSVTTDGHEVELAGNIGTPKDVEGVLNNGGEGVGLYRTEFLYMDSELDFPSEDEQFEAYRKAAEQMGGKPVIIRTLDIGGDKELKCLDLPSEMNPFLGYRAI
;
A
#
# COMPACT_ATOMS: atom_id res chain seq x y z
N GLY A 1 8.94 13.22 -3.22
CA GLY A 1 7.57 13.66 -3.53
C GLY A 1 6.54 12.62 -3.12
N ARG A 2 5.26 12.83 -3.47
CA ARG A 2 4.13 11.92 -3.10
C ARG A 2 4.30 10.49 -3.58
N THR A 3 5.09 10.27 -4.60
CA THR A 3 5.41 8.97 -5.22
C THR A 3 6.78 8.44 -4.83
N SER A 4 7.45 9.04 -3.82
CA SER A 4 8.73 8.51 -3.35
C SER A 4 8.54 7.15 -2.68
N HIS A 5 9.55 6.30 -2.75
CA HIS A 5 9.54 4.98 -2.11
C HIS A 5 9.16 5.07 -0.62
N SER A 6 9.73 6.03 0.11
CA SER A 6 9.42 6.27 1.53
C SER A 6 7.94 6.62 1.77
N ALA A 7 7.31 7.41 0.87
CA ALA A 7 5.90 7.76 0.99
C ALA A 7 4.98 6.54 0.74
N ILE A 8 5.37 5.69 -0.21
CA ILE A 8 4.65 4.44 -0.50
C ILE A 8 4.77 3.48 0.68
N MET A 9 5.98 3.31 1.24
CA MET A 9 6.21 2.48 2.42
C MET A 9 5.43 2.98 3.64
N ALA A 10 5.47 4.29 3.93
CA ALA A 10 4.71 4.86 5.04
C ALA A 10 3.21 4.58 4.91
N ARG A 11 2.66 4.71 3.68
CA ARG A 11 1.26 4.39 3.41
C ARG A 11 0.95 2.90 3.61
N SER A 12 1.82 2.00 3.13
CA SER A 12 1.65 0.54 3.30
C SER A 12 1.73 0.10 4.76
N LEU A 13 2.53 0.79 5.57
CA LEU A 13 2.68 0.53 7.01
C LEU A 13 1.68 1.32 7.87
N GLU A 14 0.77 2.07 7.25
CA GLU A 14 -0.18 2.97 7.94
C GLU A 14 0.50 3.97 8.91
N ILE A 15 1.74 4.37 8.60
CA ILE A 15 2.48 5.35 9.39
C ILE A 15 2.10 6.76 8.91
N PRO A 16 1.62 7.65 9.81
CA PRO A 16 1.38 9.03 9.42
C PRO A 16 2.63 9.69 8.85
N ALA A 17 2.53 10.23 7.64
CA ALA A 17 3.65 10.85 6.96
C ALA A 17 3.20 12.06 6.14
N VAL A 18 3.98 13.13 6.19
CA VAL A 18 3.82 14.31 5.36
C VAL A 18 5.11 14.49 4.56
N VAL A 19 5.00 14.63 3.24
CA VAL A 19 6.13 14.77 2.33
C VAL A 19 6.12 16.15 1.64
N GLY A 20 7.31 16.66 1.34
CA GLY A 20 7.44 17.95 0.66
C GLY A 20 7.29 19.15 1.59
N CYS A 21 7.51 18.98 2.90
CA CYS A 21 7.57 20.08 3.86
C CYS A 21 8.86 20.86 3.67
N ALA A 22 8.81 21.94 2.90
CA ALA A 22 9.95 22.82 2.73
C ALA A 22 10.32 23.51 4.05
N GLY A 23 11.60 23.59 4.37
CA GLY A 23 12.11 24.34 5.52
C GLY A 23 11.94 23.68 6.88
N ILE A 24 11.31 22.50 6.97
CA ILE A 24 11.11 21.84 8.28
C ILE A 24 12.44 21.41 8.92
N MET A 25 13.41 20.97 8.13
CA MET A 25 14.71 20.55 8.63
C MET A 25 15.59 21.69 9.15
N GLU A 26 15.31 22.92 8.70
CA GLU A 26 16.02 24.13 9.14
C GLU A 26 15.37 24.74 10.41
N GLN A 27 14.10 24.45 10.64
CA GLN A 27 13.32 25.04 11.72
C GLN A 27 13.17 24.10 12.93
N ALA A 28 13.13 22.77 12.70
CA ALA A 28 12.97 21.80 13.76
C ALA A 28 14.30 21.45 14.43
N SER A 29 14.28 21.32 15.73
CA SER A 29 15.40 20.90 16.58
C SER A 29 15.09 19.64 17.35
N GLN A 30 16.14 18.95 17.80
CA GLN A 30 15.98 17.75 18.63
C GLN A 30 15.26 18.11 19.94
N GLY A 31 14.13 17.45 20.19
CA GLY A 31 13.30 17.66 21.37
C GLY A 31 12.09 18.59 21.15
N ASP A 32 11.95 19.20 19.98
CA ASP A 32 10.76 19.96 19.64
C ASP A 32 9.52 19.06 19.56
N LEU A 33 8.39 19.59 20.02
CA LEU A 33 7.10 18.95 19.86
C LEU A 33 6.54 19.23 18.46
N LEU A 34 6.06 18.20 17.80
CA LEU A 34 5.45 18.28 16.48
C LEU A 34 4.02 17.73 16.51
N ILE A 35 3.11 18.38 15.80
CA ILE A 35 1.87 17.77 15.33
C ILE A 35 2.04 17.46 13.86
N LEU A 36 1.73 16.22 13.48
CA LEU A 36 1.78 15.75 12.12
C LEU A 36 0.39 15.29 11.69
N ASP A 37 -0.29 16.11 10.88
CA ASP A 37 -1.58 15.79 10.29
C ASP A 37 -1.36 15.29 8.87
N ALA A 38 -1.37 13.95 8.71
CA ALA A 38 -1.17 13.32 7.41
C ALA A 38 -2.44 13.37 6.53
N VAL A 39 -3.61 13.66 7.08
CA VAL A 39 -4.86 13.82 6.34
C VAL A 39 -4.87 15.17 5.62
N GLU A 40 -4.62 16.25 6.37
CA GLU A 40 -4.57 17.61 5.83
C GLU A 40 -3.20 17.97 5.22
N GLY A 41 -2.18 17.12 5.42
CA GLY A 41 -0.83 17.37 4.94
C GLY A 41 -0.12 18.51 5.65
N GLN A 42 -0.37 18.67 6.94
CA GLN A 42 0.18 19.75 7.77
C GLN A 42 1.17 19.26 8.81
N VAL A 43 2.17 20.08 9.07
CA VAL A 43 3.12 19.89 10.19
C VAL A 43 3.14 21.19 11.00
N ILE A 44 2.86 21.08 12.29
CA ILE A 44 2.89 22.23 13.23
C ILE A 44 4.05 21.99 14.18
N LEU A 45 5.01 22.93 14.17
CA LEU A 45 6.17 22.90 15.02
C LEU A 45 5.88 23.70 16.30
N ASN A 46 6.25 23.15 17.46
CA ASN A 46 6.04 23.76 18.78
C ASN A 46 4.59 24.26 18.97
N PRO A 47 3.58 23.37 18.85
CA PRO A 47 2.17 23.74 18.94
C PRO A 47 1.82 24.34 20.30
N THR A 48 0.81 25.23 20.31
CA THR A 48 0.25 25.72 21.57
C THR A 48 -0.53 24.62 22.30
N PRO A 49 -0.75 24.74 23.63
CA PRO A 49 -1.54 23.75 24.36
C PRO A 49 -2.96 23.57 23.80
N GLU A 50 -3.55 24.60 23.25
CA GLU A 50 -4.86 24.57 22.61
C GLU A 50 -4.82 23.73 21.31
N GLN A 51 -3.79 23.93 20.51
CA GLN A 51 -3.58 23.14 19.28
C GLN A 51 -3.34 21.67 19.62
N VAL A 52 -2.53 21.36 20.63
CA VAL A 52 -2.32 19.98 21.08
C VAL A 52 -3.66 19.32 21.42
N LYS A 53 -4.48 19.99 22.26
CA LYS A 53 -5.78 19.47 22.66
C LYS A 53 -6.74 19.28 21.47
N GLU A 54 -6.74 20.21 20.53
CA GLU A 54 -7.56 20.10 19.32
C GLU A 54 -7.16 18.86 18.50
N TYR A 55 -5.87 18.67 18.26
CA TYR A 55 -5.39 17.56 17.45
C TYR A 55 -5.45 16.20 18.17
N GLU A 56 -5.35 16.17 19.50
CA GLU A 56 -5.66 14.97 20.30
C GLU A 56 -7.13 14.55 20.10
N ALA A 57 -8.06 15.51 20.15
CA ALA A 57 -9.47 15.24 19.90
C ALA A 57 -9.71 14.75 18.45
N LYS A 58 -9.05 15.34 17.46
CA LYS A 58 -9.10 14.85 16.06
C LYS A 58 -8.56 13.42 15.94
N ALA A 59 -7.45 13.09 16.61
CA ALA A 59 -6.86 11.75 16.58
C ALA A 59 -7.79 10.71 17.22
N GLU A 60 -8.44 11.04 18.34
CA GLU A 60 -9.43 10.16 18.97
C GLU A 60 -10.68 9.96 18.09
N ALA A 61 -11.18 11.03 17.46
CA ALA A 61 -12.28 10.93 16.50
C ALA A 61 -11.94 10.03 15.31
N PHE A 62 -10.73 10.18 14.76
CA PHE A 62 -10.25 9.34 13.66
C PHE A 62 -10.13 7.86 14.06
N LYS A 63 -9.63 7.59 15.26
CA LYS A 63 -9.60 6.22 15.80
C LYS A 63 -11.00 5.65 15.99
N ALA A 64 -11.92 6.43 16.53
CA ALA A 64 -13.30 5.99 16.74
C ALA A 64 -14.00 5.68 15.41
N GLU A 65 -13.77 6.49 14.37
CA GLU A 65 -14.28 6.24 13.02
C GLU A 65 -13.68 4.94 12.44
N LYS A 66 -12.36 4.75 12.56
CA LYS A 66 -11.68 3.54 12.10
C LYS A 66 -12.21 2.28 12.82
N GLU A 67 -12.45 2.37 14.13
CA GLU A 67 -13.05 1.26 14.90
C GLU A 67 -14.50 1.00 14.46
N ALA A 68 -15.28 2.05 14.22
CA ALA A 68 -16.65 1.89 13.74
C ALA A 68 -16.73 1.19 12.39
N LEU A 69 -15.75 1.39 11.52
CA LEU A 69 -15.68 0.71 10.23
C LEU A 69 -15.37 -0.80 10.34
N LYS A 70 -14.78 -1.26 11.46
CA LYS A 70 -14.47 -2.68 11.65
C LYS A 70 -15.72 -3.57 11.68
N VAL A 71 -16.87 -3.05 12.07
CA VAL A 71 -18.14 -3.80 12.01
C VAL A 71 -18.55 -4.16 10.59
N LEU A 72 -18.02 -3.45 9.60
CA LEU A 72 -18.28 -3.73 8.18
C LEU A 72 -17.46 -4.89 7.63
N LYS A 73 -16.47 -5.38 8.36
CA LYS A 73 -15.57 -6.47 7.92
C LYS A 73 -16.34 -7.71 7.46
N ASP A 74 -17.37 -8.08 8.21
CA ASP A 74 -18.16 -9.28 7.94
C ASP A 74 -19.49 -8.98 7.21
N ALA A 75 -19.70 -7.71 6.82
CA ALA A 75 -20.86 -7.31 6.06
C ALA A 75 -20.69 -7.68 4.58
N LYS A 76 -21.79 -8.11 3.96
CA LYS A 76 -21.79 -8.32 2.51
C LYS A 76 -21.58 -7.01 1.76
N SER A 77 -20.74 -7.07 0.72
CA SER A 77 -20.50 -5.93 -0.17
C SER A 77 -21.65 -5.79 -1.17
N VAL A 78 -22.59 -4.89 -0.86
CA VAL A 78 -23.84 -4.71 -1.65
C VAL A 78 -24.01 -3.24 -1.96
N THR A 79 -24.36 -2.94 -3.20
CA THR A 79 -24.73 -1.58 -3.62
C THR A 79 -26.08 -1.16 -3.04
N THR A 80 -26.43 0.13 -3.08
CA THR A 80 -27.69 0.67 -2.53
C THR A 80 -28.94 0.13 -3.23
N ASP A 81 -28.81 -0.37 -4.45
CA ASP A 81 -29.87 -1.02 -5.22
C ASP A 81 -29.91 -2.55 -5.05
N GLY A 82 -29.07 -3.09 -4.15
CA GLY A 82 -29.09 -4.50 -3.76
C GLY A 82 -28.21 -5.43 -4.62
N HIS A 83 -27.36 -4.89 -5.49
CA HIS A 83 -26.43 -5.71 -6.27
C HIS A 83 -25.23 -6.13 -5.43
N GLU A 84 -24.93 -7.43 -5.32
CA GLU A 84 -23.75 -7.95 -4.63
C GLU A 84 -22.50 -7.76 -5.52
N VAL A 85 -21.43 -7.26 -4.93
CA VAL A 85 -20.13 -7.09 -5.57
C VAL A 85 -19.05 -7.81 -4.75
N GLU A 86 -18.05 -8.36 -5.42
CA GLU A 86 -16.92 -8.99 -4.77
C GLU A 86 -15.89 -7.93 -4.33
N LEU A 87 -15.55 -7.93 -3.05
CA LEU A 87 -14.51 -7.05 -2.50
C LEU A 87 -13.17 -7.78 -2.47
N ALA A 88 -12.31 -7.47 -3.41
CA ALA A 88 -11.01 -8.12 -3.54
C ALA A 88 -9.84 -7.16 -3.30
N GLY A 89 -8.81 -7.65 -2.62
CA GLY A 89 -7.60 -6.88 -2.33
C GLY A 89 -6.54 -6.98 -3.42
N ASN A 90 -5.69 -5.96 -3.51
CA ASN A 90 -4.46 -6.01 -4.31
C ASN A 90 -3.28 -6.32 -3.39
N ILE A 91 -2.47 -7.30 -3.75
CA ILE A 91 -1.27 -7.69 -3.00
C ILE A 91 0.00 -7.62 -3.85
N GLY A 92 1.14 -7.41 -3.20
CA GLY A 92 2.47 -7.52 -3.79
C GLY A 92 3.23 -8.73 -3.28
N THR A 93 2.90 -9.18 -2.07
CA THR A 93 3.54 -10.32 -1.41
C THR A 93 2.50 -11.18 -0.67
N PRO A 94 2.80 -12.44 -0.34
CA PRO A 94 1.91 -13.27 0.47
C PRO A 94 1.61 -12.69 1.87
N LYS A 95 2.48 -11.84 2.40
CA LYS A 95 2.27 -11.17 3.70
C LYS A 95 1.08 -10.23 3.71
N ASP A 96 0.72 -9.69 2.56
CA ASP A 96 -0.38 -8.73 2.41
C ASP A 96 -1.75 -9.42 2.53
N VAL A 97 -1.81 -10.75 2.37
CA VAL A 97 -3.05 -11.54 2.44
C VAL A 97 -3.72 -11.38 3.81
N GLU A 98 -2.95 -11.35 4.88
CA GLU A 98 -3.49 -11.11 6.23
C GLU A 98 -4.24 -9.77 6.29
N GLY A 99 -3.69 -8.73 5.70
CA GLY A 99 -4.34 -7.42 5.59
C GLY A 99 -5.65 -7.48 4.80
N VAL A 100 -5.69 -8.22 3.70
CA VAL A 100 -6.91 -8.41 2.90
C VAL A 100 -7.99 -9.08 3.75
N LEU A 101 -7.68 -10.18 4.43
CA LEU A 101 -8.62 -10.92 5.26
C LEU A 101 -9.08 -10.11 6.49
N ASN A 102 -8.17 -9.38 7.12
CA ASN A 102 -8.48 -8.53 8.27
C ASN A 102 -9.42 -7.37 7.94
N ASN A 103 -9.47 -6.95 6.68
CA ASN A 103 -10.38 -5.92 6.20
C ASN A 103 -11.62 -6.46 5.46
N GLY A 104 -11.93 -7.75 5.61
CA GLY A 104 -13.12 -8.35 5.03
C GLY A 104 -13.01 -8.69 3.53
N GLY A 105 -11.79 -8.78 2.99
CA GLY A 105 -11.60 -9.14 1.59
C GLY A 105 -12.09 -10.54 1.27
N GLU A 106 -12.79 -10.66 0.16
CA GLU A 106 -13.41 -11.88 -0.35
C GLU A 106 -12.51 -12.63 -1.33
N GLY A 107 -11.43 -11.97 -1.78
CA GLY A 107 -10.47 -12.53 -2.71
C GLY A 107 -9.22 -11.65 -2.86
N VAL A 108 -8.27 -12.13 -3.63
CA VAL A 108 -7.16 -11.35 -4.18
C VAL A 108 -7.49 -11.05 -5.64
N GLY A 109 -7.85 -9.82 -5.93
CA GLY A 109 -8.21 -9.36 -7.26
C GLY A 109 -6.99 -9.07 -8.14
N LEU A 110 -5.84 -8.85 -7.54
CA LEU A 110 -4.58 -8.65 -8.24
C LEU A 110 -3.39 -8.99 -7.34
N TYR A 111 -2.69 -10.07 -7.66
CA TYR A 111 -1.35 -10.31 -7.14
C TYR A 111 -0.33 -9.78 -8.14
N ARG A 112 0.39 -8.74 -7.76
CA ARG A 112 1.43 -8.09 -8.58
C ARG A 112 2.73 -8.85 -8.43
N THR A 113 3.02 -9.72 -9.38
CA THR A 113 4.22 -10.57 -9.34
C THR A 113 5.53 -9.80 -9.52
N GLU A 114 5.47 -8.56 -10.01
CA GLU A 114 6.64 -7.70 -10.21
C GLU A 114 7.47 -7.53 -8.94
N PHE A 115 6.84 -7.54 -7.76
CA PHE A 115 7.55 -7.43 -6.49
C PHE A 115 8.51 -8.60 -6.24
N LEU A 116 8.18 -9.81 -6.71
CA LEU A 116 9.09 -10.96 -6.62
C LEU A 116 10.38 -10.75 -7.44
N TYR A 117 10.24 -10.06 -8.58
CA TYR A 117 11.36 -9.74 -9.46
C TYR A 117 12.17 -8.54 -8.95
N MET A 118 11.52 -7.59 -8.28
CA MET A 118 12.18 -6.40 -7.72
C MET A 118 12.99 -6.73 -6.46
N ASP A 119 12.59 -7.73 -5.69
CA ASP A 119 13.31 -8.20 -4.50
C ASP A 119 14.56 -9.01 -4.87
N SER A 120 14.63 -9.52 -6.10
CA SER A 120 15.79 -10.25 -6.61
C SER A 120 16.84 -9.26 -7.16
N GLU A 121 17.99 -9.14 -6.51
CA GLU A 121 18.98 -8.11 -6.87
C GLU A 121 19.74 -8.40 -8.17
N LEU A 122 19.90 -9.67 -8.56
CA LEU A 122 20.81 -10.06 -9.64
C LEU A 122 20.22 -11.03 -10.67
N ASP A 123 19.19 -11.80 -10.31
CA ASP A 123 18.64 -12.86 -11.15
C ASP A 123 17.12 -12.88 -11.15
N PHE A 124 16.52 -13.58 -12.11
CA PHE A 124 15.10 -13.87 -12.09
C PHE A 124 14.76 -14.76 -10.89
N PRO A 125 13.60 -14.56 -10.23
CA PRO A 125 13.12 -15.50 -9.23
C PRO A 125 12.94 -16.89 -9.89
N SER A 126 13.45 -17.92 -9.24
CA SER A 126 13.33 -19.29 -9.71
C SER A 126 11.86 -19.74 -9.75
N GLU A 127 11.59 -20.82 -10.47
CA GLU A 127 10.25 -21.44 -10.49
C GLU A 127 9.79 -21.82 -9.08
N ASP A 128 10.69 -22.37 -8.26
CA ASP A 128 10.38 -22.76 -6.87
C ASP A 128 10.05 -21.54 -6.00
N GLU A 129 10.77 -20.44 -6.12
CA GLU A 129 10.47 -19.20 -5.38
C GLU A 129 9.12 -18.62 -5.77
N GLN A 130 8.81 -18.58 -7.05
CA GLN A 130 7.51 -18.14 -7.56
C GLN A 130 6.40 -19.09 -7.07
N PHE A 131 6.58 -20.39 -7.20
CA PHE A 131 5.63 -21.40 -6.75
C PHE A 131 5.32 -21.25 -5.26
N GLU A 132 6.36 -21.13 -4.41
CA GLU A 132 6.18 -20.96 -2.97
C GLU A 132 5.43 -19.68 -2.62
N ALA A 133 5.68 -18.59 -3.32
CA ALA A 133 4.97 -17.34 -3.10
C ALA A 133 3.49 -17.46 -3.48
N TYR A 134 3.18 -18.05 -4.65
CA TYR A 134 1.80 -18.22 -5.11
C TYR A 134 1.04 -19.23 -4.26
N ARG A 135 1.69 -20.35 -3.90
CA ARG A 135 1.13 -21.36 -2.99
C ARG A 135 0.74 -20.76 -1.65
N LYS A 136 1.64 -20.00 -1.02
CA LYS A 136 1.38 -19.35 0.26
C LYS A 136 0.18 -18.39 0.19
N ALA A 137 0.11 -17.58 -0.85
CA ALA A 137 -1.02 -16.67 -1.02
C ALA A 137 -2.35 -17.42 -1.20
N ALA A 138 -2.36 -18.48 -2.02
CA ALA A 138 -3.55 -19.30 -2.25
C ALA A 138 -4.00 -20.06 -1.00
N GLU A 139 -3.06 -20.68 -0.27
CA GLU A 139 -3.34 -21.39 0.99
C GLU A 139 -3.90 -20.46 2.06
N GLN A 140 -3.31 -19.27 2.23
CA GLN A 140 -3.78 -18.28 3.22
C GLN A 140 -5.18 -17.76 2.89
N MET A 141 -5.54 -17.64 1.61
CA MET A 141 -6.87 -17.22 1.19
C MET A 141 -7.95 -18.30 1.44
N GLY A 142 -7.58 -19.55 1.77
CA GLY A 142 -8.50 -20.57 2.27
C GLY A 142 -9.62 -20.92 1.29
N GLY A 143 -9.34 -21.02 0.00
CA GLY A 143 -10.30 -21.35 -1.06
C GLY A 143 -11.00 -20.14 -1.69
N LYS A 144 -10.74 -18.92 -1.20
CA LYS A 144 -11.16 -17.68 -1.87
C LYS A 144 -10.33 -17.43 -3.14
N PRO A 145 -10.86 -16.74 -4.16
CA PRO A 145 -10.15 -16.52 -5.42
C PRO A 145 -8.86 -15.73 -5.24
N VAL A 146 -7.83 -16.12 -6.00
CA VAL A 146 -6.55 -15.40 -6.09
C VAL A 146 -6.20 -15.22 -7.55
N ILE A 147 -6.25 -13.98 -8.04
CA ILE A 147 -5.87 -13.63 -9.41
C ILE A 147 -4.41 -13.22 -9.42
N ILE A 148 -3.58 -14.01 -10.08
CA ILE A 148 -2.15 -13.76 -10.23
C ILE A 148 -1.93 -13.13 -11.59
N ARG A 149 -1.37 -11.93 -11.63
CA ARG A 149 -0.94 -11.31 -12.87
C ARG A 149 0.45 -11.83 -13.23
N THR A 150 0.62 -12.35 -14.43
CA THR A 150 1.95 -12.64 -14.97
C THR A 150 2.78 -11.36 -15.05
N LEU A 151 4.09 -11.49 -15.26
CA LEU A 151 5.01 -10.36 -15.28
C LEU A 151 4.51 -9.22 -16.17
N ASP A 152 4.34 -8.06 -15.57
CA ASP A 152 3.99 -6.79 -16.23
C ASP A 152 4.97 -5.71 -15.76
N ILE A 153 6.08 -5.57 -16.47
CA ILE A 153 7.18 -4.68 -16.10
C ILE A 153 7.61 -3.82 -17.29
N GLY A 154 8.11 -2.65 -16.98
CA GLY A 154 8.48 -1.63 -17.97
C GLY A 154 7.77 -0.31 -17.70
N GLY A 155 8.00 0.70 -18.54
CA GLY A 155 7.48 2.04 -18.32
C GLY A 155 8.23 2.76 -17.19
N ASP A 156 7.63 2.84 -16.04
CA ASP A 156 8.20 3.48 -14.84
C ASP A 156 8.98 2.53 -13.92
N LYS A 157 9.01 1.23 -14.26
CA LYS A 157 9.68 0.20 -13.46
C LYS A 157 10.79 -0.45 -14.26
N GLU A 158 12.02 -0.30 -13.79
CA GLU A 158 13.19 -0.97 -14.33
C GLU A 158 13.54 -2.18 -13.48
N LEU A 159 13.76 -3.32 -14.13
CA LEU A 159 14.36 -4.50 -13.52
C LEU A 159 15.82 -4.60 -13.95
N LYS A 160 16.71 -4.70 -12.99
CA LYS A 160 18.14 -4.88 -13.26
C LYS A 160 18.48 -6.18 -14.01
N CYS A 161 17.63 -7.19 -13.84
CA CYS A 161 17.79 -8.51 -14.50
C CYS A 161 17.17 -8.57 -15.91
N LEU A 162 16.44 -7.54 -16.33
CA LEU A 162 15.83 -7.43 -17.66
C LEU A 162 16.39 -6.24 -18.42
N ASP A 163 17.13 -6.50 -19.46
CA ASP A 163 17.60 -5.47 -20.40
C ASP A 163 16.47 -5.19 -21.40
N LEU A 164 15.54 -4.33 -21.00
CA LEU A 164 14.43 -3.92 -21.86
C LEU A 164 14.88 -2.75 -22.74
N PRO A 165 14.44 -2.71 -24.01
CA PRO A 165 14.75 -1.60 -24.89
C PRO A 165 14.14 -0.30 -24.36
N SER A 166 14.91 0.79 -24.45
CA SER A 166 14.37 2.14 -24.17
C SER A 166 13.44 2.56 -25.28
N GLU A 167 12.19 2.80 -24.98
CA GLU A 167 11.15 3.16 -25.92
C GLU A 167 10.56 4.54 -25.63
N MET A 168 10.12 5.25 -26.67
CA MET A 168 9.50 6.57 -26.52
C MET A 168 8.14 6.50 -25.82
N ASN A 169 7.43 5.38 -25.96
CA ASN A 169 6.15 5.09 -25.30
C ASN A 169 6.25 3.75 -24.57
N PRO A 170 6.96 3.66 -23.44
CA PRO A 170 7.24 2.39 -22.75
C PRO A 170 6.00 1.60 -22.37
N PHE A 171 4.88 2.29 -22.04
CA PHE A 171 3.62 1.65 -21.69
C PHE A 171 2.91 0.95 -22.86
N LEU A 172 3.27 1.27 -24.10
CA LEU A 172 2.76 0.62 -25.32
C LEU A 172 3.77 -0.36 -25.92
N GLY A 173 4.97 -0.42 -25.36
CA GLY A 173 6.08 -1.20 -25.84
C GLY A 173 6.14 -2.62 -25.27
N TYR A 174 7.31 -3.23 -25.39
CA TYR A 174 7.60 -4.58 -24.92
C TYR A 174 7.75 -4.61 -23.40
N ARG A 175 6.76 -5.13 -22.68
CA ARG A 175 6.71 -5.06 -21.21
C ARG A 175 6.00 -6.20 -20.48
N ALA A 176 5.30 -7.05 -21.18
CA ALA A 176 4.47 -8.09 -20.56
C ALA A 176 4.63 -9.44 -21.27
N ILE A 177 4.24 -10.50 -20.58
CA ILE A 177 4.18 -11.86 -21.09
C ILE A 177 2.74 -12.20 -21.42
#